data_de683bc5a54b8331d650c4d6039e246e
#
_entry.id   de683bc5a54b8331d650c4d6039e246e
#
_cell.length_a   1.000
_cell.length_b   1.000
_cell.length_c   1.000
_cell.angle_alpha   90.00
_cell.angle_beta   90.00
_cell.angle_gamma   90.00
#
_symmetry.space_group_name_H-M   'P 1'
#
loop_
_entity.id
_entity.type
_entity.pdbx_description
1 polymer ?
#
loop_
_entity_poly.entity_id
_entity_poly.type
_entity_poly.pdbx_seq_one_letter_code
_entity_poly.pdbx_strand_id
1 'polypeptide(L)'
;MVNRVIRWARNPYLGEGIEDWKEIRTKVNKGDFLPTIFLVTLSNHPDHVLEIIPSFMLRQRWNRKTCPKIVGIAKGKKEAMNLVADIVREVYENTGAVEIREYLKKR
;
A
#
# COMPACT_ATOMS: atom_id res chain seq x y z
N MET A 1 6.51 -21.75 14.37
CA MET A 1 6.81 -20.35 14.05
C MET A 1 5.70 -19.74 13.20
N VAL A 2 5.27 -18.59 13.57
CA VAL A 2 4.18 -17.95 12.85
C VAL A 2 4.70 -16.77 12.09
N ASN A 3 4.45 -16.75 10.81
CA ASN A 3 4.76 -15.58 10.01
C ASN A 3 3.69 -14.55 10.22
N ARG A 4 4.12 -13.33 10.46
CA ARG A 4 3.19 -12.23 10.47
C ARG A 4 2.67 -12.06 9.06
N VAL A 5 1.39 -12.15 8.90
CA VAL A 5 0.78 -11.97 7.59
C VAL A 5 0.62 -10.48 7.34
N ILE A 6 1.28 -10.00 6.32
CA ILE A 6 1.08 -8.63 5.86
C ILE A 6 -0.27 -8.57 5.16
N ARG A 7 -1.08 -7.59 5.53
CA ARG A 7 -2.41 -7.47 4.96
C ARG A 7 -2.35 -6.70 3.67
N TRP A 8 -2.89 -7.28 2.61
CA TRP A 8 -2.93 -6.69 1.29
C TRP A 8 -4.36 -6.52 0.84
N ALA A 9 -4.64 -5.45 0.13
CA ALA A 9 -5.90 -5.32 -0.57
C ALA A 9 -6.01 -6.44 -1.59
N ARG A 10 -7.21 -6.94 -1.78
CA ARG A 10 -7.43 -7.98 -2.78
C ARG A 10 -7.13 -7.47 -4.17
N ASN A 11 -7.42 -6.21 -4.40
CA ASN A 11 -7.25 -5.58 -5.70
C ASN A 11 -6.54 -4.25 -5.50
N PRO A 12 -5.21 -4.27 -5.29
CA PRO A 12 -4.48 -3.05 -4.97
C PRO A 12 -4.37 -2.12 -6.17
N TYR A 13 -4.21 -0.84 -5.89
CA TYR A 13 -3.92 0.13 -6.93
C TYR A 13 -2.47 -0.04 -7.37
N LEU A 14 -2.21 0.11 -8.65
CA LEU A 14 -0.88 -0.12 -9.20
C LEU A 14 -0.39 1.11 -9.91
N GLY A 15 0.85 1.50 -9.61
CA GLY A 15 1.52 2.54 -10.37
C GLY A 15 1.86 2.05 -11.76
N GLU A 16 2.19 2.99 -12.64
CA GLU A 16 2.45 2.67 -14.04
C GLU A 16 3.66 1.75 -14.21
N GLY A 17 4.61 1.81 -13.31
CA GLY A 17 5.81 0.99 -13.40
C GLY A 17 5.65 -0.43 -12.88
N ILE A 18 4.47 -0.78 -12.41
CA ILE A 18 4.24 -2.09 -11.82
C ILE A 18 3.61 -3.01 -12.87
N GLU A 19 4.32 -4.09 -13.18
CA GLU A 19 3.83 -5.04 -14.19
C GLU A 19 3.26 -6.30 -13.57
N ASP A 20 4.03 -6.94 -12.70
CA ASP A 20 3.59 -8.18 -12.07
C ASP A 20 3.51 -7.97 -10.57
N TRP A 21 2.39 -7.43 -10.13
CA TRP A 21 2.24 -7.09 -8.72
C TRP A 21 2.18 -8.32 -7.81
N LYS A 22 1.73 -9.44 -8.34
CA LYS A 22 1.66 -10.65 -7.52
C LYS A 22 3.04 -11.17 -7.18
N GLU A 23 3.97 -11.04 -8.12
CA GLU A 23 5.36 -11.40 -7.86
C GLU A 23 5.96 -10.45 -6.83
N ILE A 24 5.68 -9.16 -6.95
CA ILE A 24 6.16 -8.18 -5.99
C ILE A 24 5.62 -8.48 -4.61
N ARG A 25 4.32 -8.80 -4.52
CA ARG A 25 3.73 -9.16 -3.25
C ARG A 25 4.45 -10.35 -2.61
N THR A 26 4.73 -11.37 -3.40
CA THR A 26 5.44 -12.54 -2.92
C THR A 26 6.80 -12.16 -2.37
N LYS A 27 7.53 -11.33 -3.09
CA LYS A 27 8.86 -10.91 -2.66
C LYS A 27 8.80 -10.07 -1.39
N VAL A 28 7.85 -9.16 -1.29
CA VAL A 28 7.67 -8.36 -0.08
C VAL A 28 7.34 -9.25 1.10
N ASN A 29 6.45 -10.21 0.90
CA ASN A 29 6.08 -11.13 1.97
C ASN A 29 7.26 -11.96 2.46
N LYS A 30 8.18 -12.28 1.57
CA LYS A 30 9.39 -13.03 1.91
C LYS A 30 10.45 -12.17 2.59
N GLY A 31 10.31 -10.85 2.53
CA GLY A 31 11.29 -9.96 3.11
C GLY A 31 12.42 -9.61 2.18
N ASP A 32 12.22 -9.76 0.88
CA ASP A 32 13.25 -9.40 -0.09
C ASP A 32 13.48 -7.89 -0.09
N PHE A 33 14.70 -7.49 -0.42
CA PHE A 33 15.05 -6.10 -0.51
C PHE A 33 14.68 -5.56 -1.89
N LEU A 34 13.70 -4.68 -1.94
CA LEU A 34 13.20 -4.10 -3.18
C LEU A 34 13.29 -2.59 -3.08
N PRO A 35 14.47 -2.02 -3.36
CA PRO A 35 14.71 -0.59 -3.06
C PRO A 35 13.86 0.37 -3.88
N THR A 36 13.35 -0.05 -5.01
CA THR A 36 12.54 0.84 -5.84
C THR A 36 11.04 0.71 -5.59
N ILE A 37 10.62 -0.25 -4.79
CA ILE A 37 9.19 -0.48 -4.56
C ILE A 37 8.71 0.25 -3.33
N PHE A 38 7.68 1.06 -3.51
CA PHE A 38 7.00 1.77 -2.44
C PHE A 38 5.59 1.28 -2.32
N LEU A 39 5.07 1.31 -1.11
CA LEU A 39 3.73 0.81 -0.81
C LEU A 39 2.88 1.93 -0.28
N VAL A 40 1.62 1.96 -0.71
CA VAL A 40 0.64 2.88 -0.16
C VAL A 40 -0.22 2.08 0.80
N THR A 41 -0.30 2.56 2.03
CA THR A 41 -1.04 1.85 3.08
C THR A 41 -2.17 2.71 3.61
N LEU A 42 -3.19 2.02 4.11
CA LEU A 42 -4.30 2.67 4.80
C LEU A 42 -3.85 2.92 6.23
N SER A 43 -3.56 4.18 6.53
CA SER A 43 -2.94 4.53 7.81
C SER A 43 -3.87 4.27 8.99
N ASN A 44 -3.29 3.91 10.12
CA ASN A 44 -4.03 3.81 11.39
C ASN A 44 -4.04 5.13 12.14
N HIS A 45 -3.28 6.10 11.67
CA HIS A 45 -3.18 7.39 12.34
C HIS A 45 -4.43 8.22 12.07
N PRO A 46 -4.99 8.89 13.08
CA PRO A 46 -6.22 9.66 12.85
C PRO A 46 -6.07 10.82 11.89
N ASP A 47 -4.87 11.41 11.80
CA ASP A 47 -4.64 12.57 10.96
C ASP A 47 -4.20 12.24 9.55
N HIS A 48 -3.84 10.97 9.30
CA HIS A 48 -3.34 10.55 7.99
C HIS A 48 -4.11 9.33 7.53
N VAL A 49 -4.75 9.43 6.38
CA VAL A 49 -5.54 8.32 5.89
C VAL A 49 -4.69 7.37 5.07
N LEU A 50 -3.80 7.90 4.25
CA LEU A 50 -2.90 7.09 3.43
C LEU A 50 -1.46 7.45 3.75
N GLU A 51 -0.60 6.44 3.73
CA GLU A 51 0.83 6.62 3.94
C GLU A 51 1.61 5.90 2.86
N ILE A 52 2.76 6.47 2.53
CA ILE A 52 3.69 5.86 1.59
C ILE A 52 4.88 5.36 2.38
N ILE A 53 5.18 4.07 2.25
CA ILE A 53 6.35 3.51 2.92
C ILE A 53 7.23 2.78 1.90
N PRO A 54 8.56 2.83 2.05
CA PRO A 54 9.42 1.97 1.24
C PRO A 54 9.19 0.52 1.62
N SER A 55 9.13 -0.35 0.63
CA SER A 55 8.83 -1.75 0.93
C SER A 55 9.89 -2.40 1.81
N PHE A 56 11.14 -1.91 1.74
CA PHE A 56 12.20 -2.52 2.54
C PHE A 56 12.00 -2.34 4.04
N MET A 57 11.15 -1.41 4.46
CA MET A 57 10.84 -1.29 5.88
C MET A 57 10.14 -2.53 6.43
N LEU A 58 9.51 -3.30 5.57
CA LEU A 58 8.81 -4.50 6.00
C LEU A 58 9.74 -5.70 6.15
N ARG A 59 11.04 -5.50 5.93
CA ARG A 59 12.00 -6.56 6.22
C ARG A 59 12.16 -6.75 7.72
N GLN A 60 11.82 -5.75 8.52
CA GLN A 60 11.90 -5.85 9.97
C GLN A 60 10.60 -6.41 10.51
N ARG A 61 10.72 -7.37 11.41
CA ARG A 61 9.55 -8.12 11.91
C ARG A 61 8.52 -7.24 12.57
N TRP A 62 8.97 -6.29 13.40
CA TRP A 62 8.01 -5.47 14.10
C TRP A 62 7.25 -4.54 13.16
N ASN A 63 7.88 -4.12 12.06
CA ASN A 63 7.17 -3.33 11.06
C ASN A 63 6.07 -4.14 10.39
N ARG A 64 6.32 -5.43 10.17
CA ARG A 64 5.29 -6.30 9.61
C ARG A 64 4.10 -6.43 10.54
N LYS A 65 4.38 -6.52 11.85
CA LYS A 65 3.31 -6.65 12.84
C LYS A 65 2.37 -5.46 12.82
N THR A 66 2.92 -4.28 12.62
CA THR A 66 2.16 -3.04 12.75
C THR A 66 1.75 -2.45 11.42
N CYS A 67 2.15 -3.06 10.32
CA CYS A 67 1.86 -2.53 8.99
C CYS A 67 0.35 -2.52 8.75
N PRO A 68 -0.21 -1.35 8.43
CA PRO A 68 -1.61 -1.30 8.06
C PRO A 68 -1.83 -1.97 6.71
N LYS A 69 -3.08 -2.08 6.31
CA LYS A 69 -3.42 -2.72 5.05
C LYS A 69 -2.76 -2.00 3.89
N ILE A 70 -2.10 -2.76 3.03
CA ILE A 70 -1.46 -2.23 1.82
C ILE A 70 -2.50 -2.15 0.73
N VAL A 71 -2.71 -0.96 0.19
CA VAL A 71 -3.73 -0.73 -0.81
C VAL A 71 -3.16 -0.34 -2.17
N GLY A 72 -1.84 -0.08 -2.24
CA GLY A 72 -1.24 0.29 -3.51
C GLY A 72 0.23 -0.06 -3.57
N ILE A 73 0.74 -0.23 -4.78
CA ILE A 73 2.12 -0.58 -5.05
C ILE A 73 2.62 0.34 -6.15
N ALA A 74 3.79 0.93 -5.95
CA ALA A 74 4.34 1.85 -6.95
C ALA A 74 5.84 1.66 -7.07
N LYS A 75 6.38 2.04 -8.20
CA LYS A 75 7.82 2.01 -8.44
C LYS A 75 8.34 3.44 -8.30
N GLY A 76 9.04 3.68 -7.20
CA GLY A 76 9.56 5.00 -6.91
C GLY A 76 8.59 5.85 -6.12
N LYS A 77 9.17 6.82 -5.39
CA LYS A 77 8.37 7.64 -4.49
C LYS A 77 7.43 8.57 -5.25
N LYS A 78 7.89 9.11 -6.36
CA LYS A 78 7.05 10.02 -7.15
C LYS A 78 5.82 9.30 -7.69
N GLU A 79 6.01 8.09 -8.19
CA GLU A 79 4.90 7.30 -8.68
C GLU A 79 3.93 6.98 -7.55
N ALA A 80 4.46 6.71 -6.35
CA ALA A 80 3.61 6.46 -5.19
C ALA A 80 2.78 7.68 -4.83
N MET A 81 3.38 8.87 -4.90
CA MET A 81 2.66 10.10 -4.63
C MET A 81 1.54 10.33 -5.64
N ASN A 82 1.83 10.07 -6.91
CA ASN A 82 0.81 10.17 -7.95
C ASN A 82 -0.32 9.17 -7.71
N LEU A 83 0.05 7.98 -7.25
CA LEU A 83 -0.94 6.95 -6.97
C LEU A 83 -1.87 7.37 -5.83
N VAL A 84 -1.32 8.00 -4.79
CA VAL A 84 -2.15 8.51 -3.70
C VAL A 84 -3.15 9.54 -4.24
N ALA A 85 -2.70 10.44 -5.08
CA ALA A 85 -3.58 11.45 -5.66
C ALA A 85 -4.69 10.79 -6.48
N ASP A 86 -4.35 9.75 -7.24
CA ASP A 86 -5.33 9.03 -8.04
C ASP A 86 -6.36 8.34 -7.15
N ILE A 87 -5.91 7.74 -6.05
CA ILE A 87 -6.82 7.07 -5.12
C ILE A 87 -7.81 8.08 -4.52
N VAL A 88 -7.29 9.20 -4.06
CA VAL A 88 -8.15 10.22 -3.45
C VAL A 88 -9.18 10.72 -4.47
N ARG A 89 -8.74 10.96 -5.70
CA ARG A 89 -9.66 11.41 -6.74
C ARG A 89 -10.73 10.38 -7.03
N GLU A 90 -10.35 9.12 -7.13
CA GLU A 90 -11.32 8.06 -7.40
C GLU A 90 -12.36 7.96 -6.30
N VAL A 91 -11.92 8.03 -5.04
CA VAL A 91 -12.86 7.96 -3.92
C VAL A 91 -13.85 9.12 -3.98
N TYR A 92 -13.34 10.32 -4.25
CA TYR A 92 -14.19 11.49 -4.31
C TYR A 92 -15.20 11.38 -5.46
N GLU A 93 -14.75 10.90 -6.62
CA GLU A 93 -15.64 10.78 -7.76
C GLU A 93 -16.74 9.76 -7.56
N ASN A 94 -16.45 8.72 -6.78
CA ASN A 94 -17.41 7.64 -6.59
C ASN A 94 -18.32 7.84 -5.37
N THR A 95 -17.91 8.65 -4.41
CA THR A 95 -18.68 8.82 -3.18
C THR A 95 -19.17 10.24 -2.96
N GLY A 96 -18.59 11.20 -3.67
CA GLY A 96 -18.90 12.60 -3.45
C GLY A 96 -18.32 13.15 -2.17
N ALA A 97 -17.50 12.36 -1.48
CA ALA A 97 -16.89 12.75 -0.20
C ALA A 97 -15.51 12.16 -0.10
N VAL A 98 -14.74 12.60 0.92
CA VAL A 98 -13.38 12.10 1.10
C VAL A 98 -13.38 11.06 2.22
N GLU A 99 -14.14 9.99 2.00
CA GLU A 99 -14.24 8.90 2.99
C GLU A 99 -13.38 7.74 2.55
N ILE A 100 -12.09 7.97 2.54
CA ILE A 100 -11.14 7.03 1.96
C ILE A 100 -11.10 5.72 2.72
N ARG A 101 -11.11 5.77 4.06
CA ARG A 101 -11.03 4.56 4.87
C ARG A 101 -12.18 3.61 4.58
N GLU A 102 -13.38 4.15 4.57
CA GLU A 102 -14.56 3.32 4.31
C GLU A 102 -14.53 2.74 2.91
N TYR A 103 -14.15 3.56 1.94
CA TYR A 103 -14.11 3.13 0.56
C TYR A 103 -13.10 2.01 0.34
N LEU A 104 -11.93 2.13 0.98
CA LEU A 104 -10.85 1.17 0.77
C LEU A 104 -10.91 -0.05 1.69
N LYS A 105 -11.75 -0.03 2.71
CA LYS A 105 -11.87 -1.17 3.61
C LYS A 105 -12.26 -2.45 2.89
N LYS A 106 -13.09 -2.30 1.87
CA LYS A 106 -13.60 -3.45 1.13
C LYS A 106 -12.70 -3.87 -0.01
N ARG A 107 -11.68 -3.10 -0.30
CA ARG A 107 -10.80 -3.40 -1.40
C ARG A 107 -9.75 -4.40 -1.00
#